data_b50fd6288ed30d9c78442d8daa2b1133
#
_entry.id   b50fd6288ed30d9c78442d8daa2b1133
#
_cell.length_a   1.000
_cell.length_b   1.000
_cell.length_c   1.000
_cell.angle_alpha   90.00
_cell.angle_beta   90.00
_cell.angle_gamma   90.00
#
_symmetry.space_group_name_H-M   'P 1'
#
loop_
_entity.id
_entity.type
_entity.pdbx_description
1 polymer ?
#
loop_
_entity_poly.entity_id
_entity_poly.type
_entity_poly.pdbx_seq_one_letter_code
_entity_poly.pdbx_strand_id
1 'polypeptide(L)'
;MPQRDIGLILMRQLASGMAVPMLIADETGDLLFFNEPAEVLLGQRFDEVGDMPLDRRRRIFAFRDEQGNPVPDDQPPLVVALRERRPVHRRVWMRGFDGRDREIEVTAFPLEGGGGHLIGGVAMFWARKQAS
;
A
#
# COMPACT_ATOMS: atom_id res chain seq x y z
N MET A 1 5.68 -22.36 -13.19
CA MET A 1 5.71 -21.11 -12.40
C MET A 1 4.60 -20.21 -12.87
N PRO A 2 3.73 -19.77 -11.97
CA PRO A 2 2.76 -18.79 -12.39
C PRO A 2 3.48 -17.50 -12.78
N GLN A 3 3.18 -17.01 -13.95
CA GLN A 3 3.70 -15.71 -14.38
C GLN A 3 2.89 -14.61 -13.70
N ARG A 4 3.57 -13.57 -13.26
CA ARG A 4 2.87 -12.40 -12.77
C ARG A 4 2.13 -11.75 -13.93
N ASP A 5 0.97 -11.21 -13.62
CA ASP A 5 0.20 -10.47 -14.61
C ASP A 5 1.00 -9.30 -15.16
N ILE A 6 0.96 -9.10 -16.47
CA ILE A 6 1.69 -8.02 -17.12
C ILE A 6 1.23 -6.64 -16.60
N GLY A 7 -0.02 -6.52 -16.17
CA GLY A 7 -0.51 -5.29 -15.56
C GLY A 7 0.24 -4.91 -14.31
N LEU A 8 0.61 -5.89 -13.47
CA LEU A 8 1.41 -5.63 -12.27
C LEU A 8 2.82 -5.21 -12.63
N ILE A 9 3.41 -5.81 -13.66
CA ILE A 9 4.75 -5.45 -14.14
C ILE A 9 4.75 -4.01 -14.63
N LEU A 10 3.75 -3.64 -15.44
CA LEU A 10 3.63 -2.28 -15.97
C LEU A 10 3.38 -1.27 -14.86
N MET A 11 2.55 -1.63 -13.88
CA MET A 11 2.28 -0.74 -12.75
C MET A 11 3.54 -0.51 -11.91
N ARG A 12 4.36 -1.55 -11.72
CA ARG A 12 5.64 -1.41 -11.02
C ARG A 12 6.58 -0.46 -11.77
N GLN A 13 6.63 -0.55 -13.09
CA GLN A 13 7.44 0.37 -13.90
C GLN A 13 6.92 1.80 -13.78
N LEU A 14 5.60 1.99 -13.82
CA LEU A 14 5.00 3.30 -13.64
C LEU A 14 5.34 3.87 -12.26
N ALA A 15 5.16 3.07 -11.21
CA ALA A 15 5.44 3.50 -9.85
C ALA A 15 6.90 3.90 -9.66
N SER A 16 7.81 3.21 -10.33
CA SER A 16 9.25 3.52 -10.25
C SER A 16 9.59 4.91 -10.79
N GLY A 17 8.74 5.46 -11.66
CA GLY A 17 8.94 6.80 -12.21
C GLY A 17 8.12 7.90 -11.52
N MET A 18 7.35 7.55 -10.49
CA MET A 18 6.46 8.51 -9.83
C MET A 18 7.14 9.14 -8.63
N ALA A 19 6.79 10.41 -8.37
CA ALA A 19 7.29 11.13 -7.21
C ALA A 19 6.44 10.90 -5.96
N VAL A 20 5.29 10.25 -6.08
CA VAL A 20 4.36 9.98 -4.98
C VAL A 20 4.68 8.61 -4.40
N PRO A 21 4.73 8.46 -3.06
CA PRO A 21 4.89 7.14 -2.45
C PRO A 21 3.79 6.18 -2.91
N MET A 22 4.18 5.01 -3.40
CA MET A 22 3.26 4.01 -3.93
C MET A 22 3.67 2.62 -3.45
N LEU A 23 2.65 1.82 -3.16
CA LEU A 23 2.80 0.43 -2.77
C LEU A 23 1.90 -0.42 -3.67
N ILE A 24 2.41 -1.54 -4.16
CA ILE A 24 1.67 -2.45 -5.04
C ILE A 24 1.54 -3.79 -4.33
N ALA A 25 0.33 -4.35 -4.34
CA ALA A 25 0.04 -5.66 -3.79
C ALA A 25 -0.61 -6.54 -4.84
N ASP A 26 -0.51 -7.85 -4.66
CA ASP A 26 -1.25 -8.79 -5.50
C ASP A 26 -2.71 -8.89 -5.04
N GLU A 27 -3.49 -9.77 -5.67
CA GLU A 27 -4.92 -9.93 -5.38
C GLU A 27 -5.20 -10.47 -3.98
N THR A 28 -4.19 -11.07 -3.33
CA THR A 28 -4.34 -11.56 -1.95
C THR A 28 -3.94 -10.52 -0.92
N GLY A 29 -3.36 -9.41 -1.35
CA GLY A 29 -2.90 -8.35 -0.47
C GLY A 29 -1.43 -8.48 -0.08
N ASP A 30 -0.72 -9.46 -0.63
CA ASP A 30 0.72 -9.58 -0.38
C ASP A 30 1.46 -8.45 -1.08
N LEU A 31 2.41 -7.84 -0.36
CA LEU A 31 3.20 -6.74 -0.89
C LEU A 31 4.14 -7.24 -1.97
N LEU A 32 4.10 -6.59 -3.14
CA LEU A 32 4.98 -6.91 -4.26
C LEU A 32 6.05 -5.86 -4.49
N PHE A 33 5.77 -4.60 -4.18
CA PHE A 33 6.70 -3.52 -4.47
C PHE A 33 6.28 -2.24 -3.76
N PHE A 34 7.27 -1.42 -3.38
CA PHE A 34 7.03 -0.01 -3.10
C PHE A 34 8.19 0.81 -3.69
N ASN A 35 7.86 2.01 -4.15
CA ASN A 35 8.81 2.83 -4.90
C ASN A 35 9.74 3.65 -3.99
N GLU A 36 10.70 4.37 -4.58
CA GLU A 36 11.68 5.14 -3.83
C GLU A 36 11.06 6.19 -2.89
N PRO A 37 10.07 6.99 -3.32
CA PRO A 37 9.42 7.90 -2.36
C PRO A 37 8.80 7.17 -1.17
N ALA A 38 8.25 5.97 -1.38
CA ALA A 38 7.72 5.16 -0.28
C ALA A 38 8.85 4.66 0.62
N GLU A 39 10.00 4.31 0.07
CA GLU A 39 11.17 3.91 0.86
C GLU A 39 11.58 5.00 1.85
N VAL A 40 11.60 6.24 1.39
CA VAL A 40 11.93 7.38 2.25
C VAL A 40 10.92 7.53 3.38
N LEU A 41 9.64 7.44 3.06
CA LEU A 41 8.57 7.62 4.05
C LEU A 41 8.52 6.46 5.04
N LEU A 42 8.74 5.22 4.56
CA LEU A 42 8.67 4.02 5.39
C LEU A 42 9.95 3.75 6.18
N GLY A 43 11.06 4.36 5.79
CA GLY A 43 12.32 4.21 6.49
C GLY A 43 13.11 2.95 6.13
N GLN A 44 12.80 2.31 5.01
CA GLN A 44 13.55 1.13 4.57
C GLN A 44 13.41 0.92 3.06
N ARG A 45 14.46 0.39 2.44
CA ARG A 45 14.49 0.13 1.01
C ARG A 45 13.77 -1.16 0.68
N PHE A 46 13.10 -1.18 -0.46
CA PHE A 46 12.35 -2.36 -0.91
C PHE A 46 13.28 -3.56 -1.15
N ASP A 47 14.44 -3.34 -1.74
CA ASP A 47 15.38 -4.43 -2.02
C ASP A 47 15.93 -5.10 -0.75
N GLU A 48 15.84 -4.44 0.39
CA GLU A 48 16.18 -5.03 1.69
C GLU A 48 15.02 -5.82 2.30
N VAL A 49 13.78 -5.45 1.96
CA VAL A 49 12.57 -6.07 2.50
C VAL A 49 12.08 -7.22 1.62
N GLY A 50 12.04 -6.99 0.31
CA GLY A 50 11.50 -7.95 -0.64
C GLY A 50 9.98 -8.09 -0.56
N ASP A 51 9.46 -9.11 -1.22
CA ASP A 51 8.04 -9.43 -1.18
C ASP A 51 7.62 -9.75 0.24
N MET A 52 6.41 -9.34 0.63
CA MET A 52 5.96 -9.49 2.00
C MET A 52 4.53 -9.99 2.05
N PRO A 53 4.30 -11.12 2.75
CA PRO A 53 2.94 -11.61 2.99
C PRO A 53 2.10 -10.61 3.76
N LEU A 54 0.79 -10.63 3.52
CA LEU A 54 -0.16 -9.70 4.13
C LEU A 54 -0.07 -9.70 5.66
N ASP A 55 0.05 -10.88 6.28
CA ASP A 55 0.12 -10.96 7.74
C ASP A 55 1.33 -10.23 8.31
N ARG A 56 2.48 -10.35 7.65
CA ARG A 56 3.68 -9.65 8.08
C ARG A 56 3.54 -8.15 7.85
N ARG A 57 2.94 -7.75 6.71
CA ARG A 57 2.69 -6.35 6.40
C ARG A 57 1.81 -5.69 7.47
N ARG A 58 0.77 -6.38 7.92
CA ARG A 58 -0.12 -5.88 8.97
C ARG A 58 0.62 -5.60 10.27
N ARG A 59 1.59 -6.43 10.62
CA ARG A 59 2.36 -6.25 11.85
C ARG A 59 3.30 -5.06 11.76
N ILE A 60 3.85 -4.81 10.58
CA ILE A 60 4.82 -3.73 10.37
C ILE A 60 4.09 -2.40 10.13
N PHE A 61 3.07 -2.41 9.28
CA PHE A 61 2.29 -1.21 8.95
C PHE A 61 1.01 -1.20 9.78
N ALA A 62 1.17 -1.04 11.09
CA ALA A 62 0.01 -0.97 11.97
C ALA A 62 -0.70 0.36 11.74
N PHE A 63 -1.98 0.28 11.35
CA PHE A 63 -2.79 1.46 11.11
C PHE A 63 -3.62 1.80 12.33
N ARG A 64 -3.79 3.10 12.58
CA ARG A 64 -4.74 3.63 13.55
C ARG A 64 -5.60 4.68 12.87
N ASP A 65 -6.85 4.82 13.34
CA ASP A 65 -7.77 5.82 12.80
C ASP A 65 -7.42 7.21 13.34
N GLU A 66 -8.22 8.20 12.94
CA GLU A 66 -7.98 9.60 13.33
C GLU A 66 -8.09 9.81 14.85
N GLN A 67 -8.81 8.94 15.56
CA GLN A 67 -8.96 9.00 17.00
C GLN A 67 -7.87 8.20 17.72
N GLY A 68 -6.95 7.56 16.99
CA GLY A 68 -5.88 6.77 17.57
C GLY A 68 -6.23 5.32 17.86
N ASN A 69 -7.43 4.87 17.50
CA ASN A 69 -7.87 3.49 17.72
C ASN A 69 -7.27 2.59 16.63
N PRO A 70 -6.87 1.35 16.98
CA PRO A 70 -6.39 0.42 15.96
C PRO A 70 -7.43 0.19 14.87
N VAL A 71 -6.98 0.17 13.61
CA VAL A 71 -7.84 -0.19 12.48
C VAL A 71 -7.92 -1.71 12.43
N PRO A 72 -9.13 -2.31 12.42
CA PRO A 72 -9.26 -3.76 12.32
C PRO A 72 -8.57 -4.31 11.06
N ASP A 73 -8.13 -5.57 11.12
CA ASP A 73 -7.33 -6.19 10.06
C ASP A 73 -8.01 -6.23 8.70
N ASP A 74 -9.35 -6.16 8.65
CA ASP A 74 -10.12 -6.16 7.41
C ASP A 74 -10.45 -4.74 6.91
N GLN A 75 -9.95 -3.69 7.59
CA GLN A 75 -10.30 -2.30 7.31
C GLN A 75 -9.18 -1.42 6.73
N PRO A 76 -7.89 -1.85 6.63
CA PRO A 76 -6.91 -0.99 5.97
C PRO A 76 -7.35 -0.63 4.55
N PRO A 77 -7.01 0.58 4.07
CA PRO A 77 -7.55 1.05 2.78
C PRO A 77 -7.34 0.10 1.61
N LEU A 78 -6.14 -0.48 1.50
CA LEU A 78 -5.86 -1.40 0.39
C LEU A 78 -6.67 -2.70 0.52
N VAL A 79 -6.83 -3.22 1.73
CA VAL A 79 -7.64 -4.43 1.95
C VAL A 79 -9.09 -4.18 1.56
N VAL A 80 -9.65 -3.04 1.95
CA VAL A 80 -11.03 -2.68 1.58
C VAL A 80 -11.16 -2.52 0.07
N ALA A 81 -10.19 -1.86 -0.57
CA ALA A 81 -10.23 -1.65 -2.02
C ALA A 81 -10.20 -2.98 -2.78
N LEU A 82 -9.40 -3.94 -2.34
CA LEU A 82 -9.34 -5.26 -2.96
C LEU A 82 -10.63 -6.05 -2.76
N ARG A 83 -11.19 -6.00 -1.54
CA ARG A 83 -12.40 -6.75 -1.22
C ARG A 83 -13.63 -6.18 -1.92
N GLU A 84 -13.78 -4.86 -1.90
CA GLU A 84 -14.99 -4.20 -2.41
C GLU A 84 -14.85 -3.76 -3.86
N ARG A 85 -13.68 -3.92 -4.45
CA ARG A 85 -13.41 -3.59 -5.85
C ARG A 85 -13.74 -2.14 -6.18
N ARG A 86 -13.36 -1.23 -5.28
CA ARG A 86 -13.58 0.21 -5.47
C ARG A 86 -12.45 1.02 -4.86
N PRO A 87 -12.23 2.26 -5.34
CA PRO A 87 -11.27 3.15 -4.71
C PRO A 87 -11.68 3.50 -3.28
N VAL A 88 -10.69 3.64 -2.41
CA VAL A 88 -10.88 4.00 -1.01
C VAL A 88 -9.88 5.10 -0.67
N HIS A 89 -10.36 6.16 -0.03
CA HIS A 89 -9.51 7.25 0.46
C HIS A 89 -9.73 7.44 1.94
N ARG A 90 -8.63 7.47 2.74
CA ARG A 90 -8.72 7.65 4.19
C ARG A 90 -7.52 8.40 4.74
N ARG A 91 -7.73 9.05 5.86
CA ARG A 91 -6.65 9.54 6.73
C ARG A 91 -6.43 8.52 7.82
N VAL A 92 -5.18 8.11 8.01
CA VAL A 92 -4.82 7.12 9.02
C VAL A 92 -3.45 7.47 9.60
N TRP A 93 -3.17 6.93 10.77
CA TRP A 93 -1.82 6.87 11.30
C TRP A 93 -1.21 5.55 10.88
N MET A 94 0.00 5.59 10.37
CA MET A 94 0.72 4.40 9.92
C MET A 94 2.07 4.31 10.60
N ARG A 95 2.40 3.13 11.10
CA ARG A 95 3.74 2.84 11.59
C ARG A 95 4.59 2.34 10.44
N GLY A 96 5.78 2.91 10.26
CA GLY A 96 6.74 2.42 9.28
C GLY A 96 7.71 1.42 9.88
N PHE A 97 8.69 1.01 9.09
CA PHE A 97 9.73 0.07 9.53
C PHE A 97 10.57 0.63 10.67
N ASP A 98 10.66 1.94 10.78
CA ASP A 98 11.43 2.60 11.83
C ASP A 98 10.67 2.72 13.15
N GLY A 99 9.45 2.21 13.23
CA GLY A 99 8.61 2.26 14.42
C GLY A 99 7.97 3.61 14.70
N ARG A 100 8.12 4.57 13.80
CA ARG A 100 7.55 5.91 13.97
C ARG A 100 6.16 5.99 13.37
N ASP A 101 5.22 6.57 14.12
CA ASP A 101 3.87 6.79 13.62
C ASP A 101 3.83 8.08 12.80
N ARG A 102 3.16 8.02 11.64
CA ARG A 102 2.98 9.14 10.75
C ARG A 102 1.53 9.26 10.37
N GLU A 103 1.02 10.48 10.42
CA GLU A 103 -0.32 10.74 9.86
C GLU A 103 -0.18 10.84 8.35
N ILE A 104 -0.95 10.01 7.64
CA ILE A 104 -0.90 9.96 6.17
C ILE A 104 -2.31 9.99 5.59
N GLU A 105 -2.39 10.44 4.36
CA GLU A 105 -3.56 10.23 3.53
C GLU A 105 -3.24 9.09 2.57
N VAL A 106 -4.18 8.18 2.40
CA VAL A 106 -4.02 7.01 1.54
C VAL A 106 -5.17 6.98 0.54
N THR A 107 -4.84 6.81 -0.73
CA THR A 107 -5.79 6.44 -1.75
C THR A 107 -5.40 5.04 -2.23
N ALA A 108 -6.29 4.09 -2.06
CA ALA A 108 -6.07 2.72 -2.52
C ALA A 108 -7.09 2.39 -3.58
N PHE A 109 -6.69 1.65 -4.61
CA PHE A 109 -7.61 1.26 -5.66
C PHE A 109 -7.23 -0.11 -6.21
N PRO A 110 -8.26 -0.88 -6.67
CA PRO A 110 -8.00 -2.19 -7.26
C PRO A 110 -7.47 -2.04 -8.68
N LEU A 111 -6.67 -3.01 -9.10
CA LEU A 111 -6.25 -3.15 -10.49
C LEU A 111 -7.02 -4.33 -11.08
N GLU A 112 -7.77 -4.05 -12.14
CA GLU A 112 -8.55 -5.07 -12.83
C GLU A 112 -8.01 -5.25 -14.24
N GLY A 113 -7.89 -6.50 -14.67
CA GLY A 113 -7.48 -6.85 -16.00
C GLY A 113 -8.69 -7.15 -16.89
N GLY A 114 -8.45 -7.79 -18.02
CA GLY A 114 -9.50 -8.17 -18.96
C GLY A 114 -10.58 -9.01 -18.30
N GLY A 115 -11.84 -8.75 -18.64
CA GLY A 115 -12.97 -9.47 -18.06
C GLY A 115 -13.29 -9.13 -16.61
N GLY A 116 -12.77 -8.01 -16.09
CA GLY A 116 -13.00 -7.63 -14.71
C GLY A 116 -12.23 -8.47 -13.69
N HIS A 117 -11.19 -9.16 -14.14
CA HIS A 117 -10.38 -10.01 -13.27
C HIS A 117 -9.49 -9.15 -12.37
N LEU A 118 -9.56 -9.38 -11.05
CA LEU A 118 -8.73 -8.67 -10.09
C LEU A 118 -7.30 -9.18 -10.18
N ILE A 119 -6.35 -8.30 -10.45
CA ILE A 119 -4.92 -8.65 -10.55
C ILE A 119 -4.09 -8.12 -9.39
N GLY A 120 -4.61 -7.18 -8.65
CA GLY A 120 -3.91 -6.62 -7.50
C GLY A 120 -4.47 -5.27 -7.11
N GLY A 121 -3.69 -4.51 -6.37
CA GLY A 121 -4.09 -3.17 -5.96
C GLY A 121 -2.91 -2.25 -5.76
N VAL A 122 -3.21 -0.97 -5.72
CA VAL A 122 -2.22 0.09 -5.52
C VAL A 122 -2.67 0.96 -4.36
N ALA A 123 -1.75 1.30 -3.49
CA ALA A 123 -1.96 2.36 -2.50
C ALA A 123 -0.98 3.48 -2.80
N MET A 124 -1.53 4.68 -2.97
CA MET A 124 -0.75 5.92 -3.04
C MET A 124 -0.92 6.60 -1.70
N PHE A 125 0.17 7.08 -1.12
CA PHE A 125 0.06 7.71 0.19
C PHE A 125 1.08 8.84 0.32
N TRP A 126 0.79 9.78 1.20
CA TRP A 126 1.68 10.90 1.47
C TRP A 126 1.49 11.37 2.89
N ALA A 127 2.59 11.88 3.46
CA ALA A 127 2.55 12.44 4.79
C ALA A 127 1.68 13.70 4.77
N ARG A 128 0.79 13.82 5.74
CA ARG A 128 -0.01 15.01 5.87
C ARG A 128 0.88 16.17 6.31
N LYS A 129 0.75 17.32 5.63
CA LYS A 129 1.47 18.51 6.06
C LYS A 129 0.95 18.95 7.41
N GLN A 130 1.86 19.06 8.37
CA GLN A 130 1.51 19.69 9.63
C GLN A 130 1.29 21.16 9.37
N ALA A 131 0.22 21.71 9.95
CA ALA A 131 0.02 23.13 9.98
C ALA A 131 1.15 23.75 10.79
N SER A 132 1.95 24.58 10.15
CA SER A 132 3.02 25.31 10.82
C SER A 132 2.44 26.50 11.57
#